data_7c776e077c90fe05c850393a7dbe5939
#
_entry.id   7c776e077c90fe05c850393a7dbe5939
#
_cell.length_a   1.000
_cell.length_b   1.000
_cell.length_c   1.000
_cell.angle_alpha   90.00
_cell.angle_beta   90.00
_cell.angle_gamma   90.00
#
_symmetry.space_group_name_H-M   'P 1'
#
loop_
_entity.id
_entity.type
_entity.pdbx_description
1 polymer ?
#
loop_
_entity_poly.entity_id
_entity_poly.type
_entity_poly.pdbx_seq_one_letter_code
_entity_poly.pdbx_strand_id
1 'polypeptide(L)'
;MKNNIFYFFLFTLSILSCKNHDDKLINNTGEMPSLDITMAEKLVKLSLDCVNKKYPYKIGYRFQNEKWVKPHYEITPSFYGCWDWHSAVHGHWTMVKILKMFPEISLKNEIRLKLKNNLSKENLEKEYSFFQNEFAKGFERTYGWAWLLKLYSELKSWDDEDGIKWAKNLKPLVDLLSIRTQSFLENLSSPLRPGTHANSAFSFSLMLDYINEVGDEKLKNKINEFSLKYFLNDIDCPVDYEPSGTDFLSPCLAEAETMSKILNNKEFNNWLKKFLPKPESEKFSSIVNPPIVLDPKDPGIGHLIGLMFHRAWTLNKIAASIDGDREKKYLYKDIASKHAKKGYDIMFDSGYGGEHWLATFAVYCLTYDN
;
A
#
# COMPACT_ATOMS: atom_id res chain seq x y z
N MET A 1 -78.02 32.28 -20.93
CA MET A 1 -77.47 31.05 -21.45
C MET A 1 -75.95 31.22 -21.48
N LYS A 2 -75.20 30.59 -20.51
CA LYS A 2 -73.72 30.69 -20.36
C LYS A 2 -73.12 29.44 -20.90
N ASN A 3 -72.30 29.55 -21.96
CA ASN A 3 -71.48 28.44 -22.48
C ASN A 3 -70.18 28.37 -21.74
N ASN A 4 -69.99 27.27 -21.04
CA ASN A 4 -68.69 26.90 -20.45
C ASN A 4 -67.93 26.11 -21.49
N ILE A 5 -66.75 26.62 -21.91
CA ILE A 5 -65.74 25.91 -22.73
C ILE A 5 -64.68 25.32 -21.77
N PHE A 6 -64.67 24.02 -21.72
CA PHE A 6 -63.66 23.27 -21.01
C PHE A 6 -62.41 23.14 -21.91
N TYR A 7 -61.23 23.71 -21.49
CA TYR A 7 -59.93 23.47 -22.12
C TYR A 7 -59.34 22.26 -21.48
N PHE A 8 -59.11 21.22 -22.29
CA PHE A 8 -58.33 20.03 -21.96
C PHE A 8 -56.87 20.37 -22.21
N PHE A 9 -56.04 20.51 -21.14
CA PHE A 9 -54.60 20.58 -21.26
C PHE A 9 -54.05 19.17 -21.33
N LEU A 10 -53.56 18.76 -22.51
CA LEU A 10 -52.71 17.58 -22.67
C LEU A 10 -51.31 17.85 -22.14
N PHE A 11 -50.98 17.28 -20.99
CA PHE A 11 -49.60 17.24 -20.50
C PHE A 11 -48.87 16.09 -21.21
N THR A 12 -48.05 16.41 -22.18
CA THR A 12 -47.07 15.46 -22.74
C THR A 12 -45.92 15.31 -21.77
N LEU A 13 -45.86 14.16 -21.06
CA LEU A 13 -44.68 13.74 -20.30
C LEU A 13 -43.58 13.39 -21.30
N SER A 14 -42.62 14.29 -21.47
CA SER A 14 -41.32 13.97 -22.08
C SER A 14 -40.51 13.18 -21.07
N ILE A 15 -40.43 11.88 -21.28
CA ILE A 15 -39.52 11.01 -20.57
C ILE A 15 -38.11 11.36 -21.06
N LEU A 16 -37.37 12.17 -20.28
CA LEU A 16 -35.92 12.30 -20.45
C LEU A 16 -35.31 10.93 -20.04
N SER A 17 -34.93 10.17 -21.05
CA SER A 17 -34.07 9.02 -20.88
C SER A 17 -32.69 9.51 -20.40
N CYS A 18 -32.45 9.49 -19.10
CA CYS A 18 -31.09 9.49 -18.55
C CYS A 18 -30.43 8.23 -19.05
N LYS A 19 -29.47 8.39 -19.95
CA LYS A 19 -28.52 7.32 -20.30
C LYS A 19 -27.81 6.91 -19.03
N ASN A 20 -28.11 5.70 -18.56
CA ASN A 20 -27.35 5.02 -17.54
C ASN A 20 -25.89 4.92 -18.02
N HIS A 21 -25.02 5.64 -17.36
CA HIS A 21 -23.59 5.41 -17.42
C HIS A 21 -23.34 4.13 -16.63
N ASP A 22 -22.95 3.12 -17.35
CA ASP A 22 -22.41 1.82 -16.98
C ASP A 22 -22.47 1.39 -15.50
N ASP A 23 -23.65 0.87 -15.10
CA ASP A 23 -23.82 -0.04 -13.98
C ASP A 23 -23.22 -1.43 -14.33
N LYS A 24 -21.90 -1.52 -14.46
CA LYS A 24 -21.23 -2.79 -14.76
C LYS A 24 -20.22 -3.25 -13.71
N LEU A 25 -20.38 -2.88 -12.43
CA LEU A 25 -19.52 -3.39 -11.35
C LEU A 25 -20.26 -3.66 -10.03
N ILE A 26 -21.55 -4.00 -10.06
CA ILE A 26 -22.23 -4.52 -8.88
C ILE A 26 -22.44 -6.02 -9.06
N ASN A 27 -21.36 -6.78 -8.95
CA ASN A 27 -21.46 -8.17 -8.55
C ASN A 27 -21.44 -8.20 -7.02
N ASN A 28 -22.60 -8.49 -6.43
CA ASN A 28 -22.84 -8.68 -4.99
C ASN A 28 -22.23 -10.01 -4.47
N THR A 29 -20.93 -10.24 -4.68
CA THR A 29 -20.30 -11.55 -4.39
C THR A 29 -19.26 -11.53 -3.29
N GLY A 30 -18.98 -10.37 -2.63
CA GLY A 30 -17.88 -10.28 -1.67
C GLY A 30 -16.49 -10.50 -2.28
N GLU A 31 -16.40 -10.52 -3.60
CA GLU A 31 -15.15 -10.72 -4.32
C GLU A 31 -14.40 -9.40 -4.50
N MET A 32 -13.08 -9.45 -4.36
CA MET A 32 -12.20 -8.34 -4.64
C MET A 32 -12.27 -7.96 -6.13
N PRO A 33 -12.17 -6.68 -6.49
CA PRO A 33 -12.00 -6.28 -7.89
C PRO A 33 -10.79 -6.99 -8.50
N SER A 34 -10.90 -7.42 -9.76
CA SER A 34 -9.77 -8.00 -10.51
C SER A 34 -8.97 -6.90 -11.21
N LEU A 35 -7.65 -7.06 -11.22
CA LEU A 35 -6.76 -6.17 -11.97
C LEU A 35 -6.68 -6.67 -13.42
N ASP A 36 -7.33 -5.98 -14.34
CA ASP A 36 -7.17 -6.21 -15.78
C ASP A 36 -6.09 -5.29 -16.40
N ILE A 37 -5.75 -5.52 -17.67
CA ILE A 37 -4.72 -4.74 -18.37
C ILE A 37 -5.07 -3.25 -18.48
N THR A 38 -6.35 -2.91 -18.64
CA THR A 38 -6.80 -1.51 -18.75
C THR A 38 -6.64 -0.78 -17.42
N MET A 39 -7.01 -1.43 -16.31
CA MET A 39 -6.79 -0.90 -14.97
C MET A 39 -5.29 -0.82 -14.64
N ALA A 40 -4.52 -1.84 -15.03
CA ALA A 40 -3.07 -1.86 -14.85
C ALA A 40 -2.38 -0.69 -15.58
N GLU A 41 -2.80 -0.38 -16.81
CA GLU A 41 -2.30 0.78 -17.56
C GLU A 41 -2.60 2.11 -16.87
N LYS A 42 -3.83 2.30 -16.39
CA LYS A 42 -4.19 3.52 -15.63
C LYS A 42 -3.35 3.67 -14.36
N LEU A 43 -3.17 2.60 -13.59
CA LEU A 43 -2.45 2.65 -12.32
C LEU A 43 -0.94 2.83 -12.53
N VAL A 44 -0.32 2.09 -13.44
CA VAL A 44 1.12 2.22 -13.69
C VAL A 44 1.49 3.57 -14.30
N LYS A 45 0.58 4.18 -15.06
CA LYS A 45 0.77 5.53 -15.62
C LYS A 45 0.99 6.57 -14.54
N LEU A 46 0.29 6.49 -13.40
CA LEU A 46 0.51 7.41 -12.27
C LEU A 46 1.93 7.28 -11.70
N SER A 47 2.46 6.07 -11.60
CA SER A 47 3.85 5.84 -11.18
C SER A 47 4.85 6.35 -12.23
N LEU A 48 4.61 6.13 -13.51
CA LEU A 48 5.45 6.63 -14.60
C LEU A 48 5.52 8.17 -14.62
N ASP A 49 4.39 8.83 -14.39
CA ASP A 49 4.29 10.29 -14.44
C ASP A 49 4.92 10.97 -13.22
N CYS A 50 4.99 10.27 -12.07
CA CYS A 50 5.54 10.85 -10.86
C CYS A 50 7.03 10.52 -10.65
N VAL A 51 7.51 9.33 -11.02
CA VAL A 51 8.93 8.95 -10.91
C VAL A 51 9.79 9.85 -11.78
N ASN A 52 10.83 10.42 -11.22
CA ASN A 52 11.73 11.42 -11.78
C ASN A 52 11.13 12.84 -11.94
N LYS A 53 9.93 13.10 -11.45
CA LYS A 53 9.39 14.45 -11.36
C LYS A 53 10.10 15.21 -10.24
N LYS A 54 10.87 16.23 -10.60
CA LYS A 54 11.74 16.93 -9.65
C LYS A 54 10.97 17.68 -8.55
N TYR A 55 9.79 18.19 -8.84
CA TYR A 55 8.96 19.00 -7.92
C TYR A 55 7.47 18.76 -8.18
N PRO A 56 6.61 18.87 -7.11
CA PRO A 56 6.98 19.12 -5.71
C PRO A 56 7.73 17.93 -5.10
N TYR A 57 8.58 18.18 -4.08
CA TYR A 57 9.35 17.14 -3.40
C TYR A 57 9.56 17.46 -1.91
N LYS A 58 9.33 16.48 -1.05
CA LYS A 58 9.54 16.56 0.40
C LYS A 58 10.85 15.87 0.76
N ILE A 59 11.80 16.65 1.28
CA ILE A 59 13.07 16.13 1.79
C ILE A 59 12.85 15.52 3.17
N GLY A 60 13.20 14.24 3.35
CA GLY A 60 13.06 13.50 4.60
C GLY A 60 14.35 13.41 5.45
N TYR A 61 15.46 14.01 5.03
CA TYR A 61 16.74 13.96 5.75
C TYR A 61 17.17 15.34 6.26
N ARG A 62 18.12 15.33 7.20
CA ARG A 62 18.69 16.57 7.79
C ARG A 62 19.98 16.94 7.06
N PHE A 63 20.15 18.21 6.74
CA PHE A 63 21.43 18.71 6.28
C PHE A 63 22.43 18.75 7.44
N GLN A 64 23.57 18.05 7.29
CA GLN A 64 24.65 18.08 8.29
C GLN A 64 25.62 19.25 8.10
N ASN A 65 25.80 19.65 6.85
CA ASN A 65 26.64 20.77 6.45
C ASN A 65 26.30 21.15 4.99
N GLU A 66 26.90 22.24 4.52
CA GLU A 66 26.64 22.85 3.20
C GLU A 66 26.85 21.89 2.02
N LYS A 67 27.76 20.93 2.11
CA LYS A 67 28.00 19.96 1.02
C LYS A 67 26.79 19.09 0.68
N TRP A 68 25.84 18.97 1.61
CA TRP A 68 24.60 18.22 1.46
C TRP A 68 23.41 19.07 1.01
N VAL A 69 23.59 20.40 0.91
CA VAL A 69 22.59 21.30 0.34
C VAL A 69 22.65 21.21 -1.18
N LYS A 70 22.08 20.14 -1.70
CA LYS A 70 22.01 19.83 -3.13
C LYS A 70 20.59 19.43 -3.51
N PRO A 71 20.25 19.49 -4.80
CA PRO A 71 19.00 18.91 -5.30
C PRO A 71 18.90 17.43 -4.89
N HIS A 72 17.72 17.03 -4.42
CA HIS A 72 17.46 15.65 -3.96
C HIS A 72 17.83 14.58 -5.01
N TYR A 73 17.56 14.83 -6.28
CA TYR A 73 17.87 13.91 -7.38
C TYR A 73 19.39 13.74 -7.66
N GLU A 74 20.24 14.57 -7.05
CA GLU A 74 21.69 14.37 -7.08
C GLU A 74 22.18 13.54 -5.90
N ILE A 75 21.42 13.53 -4.79
CA ILE A 75 21.74 12.82 -3.56
C ILE A 75 21.18 11.39 -3.62
N THR A 76 19.91 11.25 -4.04
CA THR A 76 19.20 9.98 -4.17
C THR A 76 18.72 9.80 -5.63
N PRO A 77 19.65 9.54 -6.57
CA PRO A 77 19.34 9.56 -8.01
C PRO A 77 18.53 8.37 -8.52
N SER A 78 18.47 7.26 -7.76
CA SER A 78 17.65 6.11 -8.08
C SER A 78 16.19 6.35 -7.74
N PHE A 79 15.94 6.93 -6.57
CA PHE A 79 14.59 7.06 -6.03
C PHE A 79 14.26 8.52 -5.72
N TYR A 80 13.75 9.22 -6.72
CA TYR A 80 13.25 10.59 -6.58
C TYR A 80 12.00 10.82 -7.44
N GLY A 81 11.31 11.89 -7.17
CA GLY A 81 9.98 12.16 -7.69
C GLY A 81 8.91 11.61 -6.77
N CYS A 82 7.69 11.51 -7.23
CA CYS A 82 6.55 10.99 -6.47
C CYS A 82 6.43 11.61 -5.06
N TRP A 83 6.68 12.91 -4.93
CA TRP A 83 6.63 13.66 -3.68
C TRP A 83 7.77 13.41 -2.69
N ASP A 84 8.22 12.15 -2.51
CA ASP A 84 9.28 11.75 -1.58
C ASP A 84 9.99 10.45 -2.00
N TRP A 85 10.98 10.04 -1.22
CA TRP A 85 11.81 8.89 -1.51
C TRP A 85 11.03 7.56 -1.50
N HIS A 86 10.25 7.32 -0.44
CA HIS A 86 9.54 6.04 -0.33
C HIS A 86 8.45 5.89 -1.39
N SER A 87 7.78 6.97 -1.76
CA SER A 87 6.78 6.93 -2.84
C SER A 87 7.43 6.64 -4.19
N ALA A 88 8.65 7.16 -4.44
CA ALA A 88 9.42 6.77 -5.61
C ALA A 88 9.79 5.27 -5.57
N VAL A 89 10.21 4.74 -4.41
CA VAL A 89 10.53 3.31 -4.26
C VAL A 89 9.34 2.41 -4.58
N HIS A 90 8.20 2.67 -3.96
CA HIS A 90 7.03 1.82 -4.20
C HIS A 90 6.37 2.07 -5.56
N GLY A 91 6.59 3.24 -6.19
CA GLY A 91 6.28 3.46 -7.60
C GLY A 91 7.11 2.57 -8.53
N HIS A 92 8.40 2.33 -8.20
CA HIS A 92 9.24 1.35 -8.90
C HIS A 92 8.71 -0.08 -8.70
N TRP A 93 8.30 -0.44 -7.48
CA TRP A 93 7.66 -1.74 -7.23
C TRP A 93 6.40 -1.91 -8.09
N THR A 94 5.55 -0.88 -8.18
CA THR A 94 4.35 -0.90 -9.04
C THR A 94 4.69 -1.18 -10.50
N MET A 95 5.71 -0.48 -11.04
CA MET A 95 6.17 -0.68 -12.41
C MET A 95 6.67 -2.11 -12.66
N VAL A 96 7.47 -2.67 -11.73
CA VAL A 96 7.98 -4.04 -11.82
C VAL A 96 6.83 -5.05 -11.75
N LYS A 97 5.93 -4.91 -10.77
CA LYS A 97 4.78 -5.80 -10.57
C LYS A 97 3.88 -5.85 -11.79
N ILE A 98 3.57 -4.70 -12.37
CA ILE A 98 2.72 -4.60 -13.57
C ILE A 98 3.40 -5.22 -14.80
N LEU A 99 4.70 -4.96 -15.03
CA LEU A 99 5.44 -5.60 -16.12
C LEU A 99 5.47 -7.13 -16.02
N LYS A 100 5.63 -7.64 -14.80
CA LYS A 100 5.66 -9.07 -14.52
C LYS A 100 4.30 -9.73 -14.78
N MET A 101 3.21 -9.05 -14.41
CA MET A 101 1.85 -9.57 -14.60
C MET A 101 1.32 -9.38 -16.03
N PHE A 102 1.69 -8.29 -16.68
CA PHE A 102 1.22 -7.89 -18.01
C PHE A 102 2.40 -7.59 -18.95
N PRO A 103 3.16 -8.61 -19.38
CA PRO A 103 4.38 -8.41 -20.18
C PRO A 103 4.14 -7.74 -21.53
N GLU A 104 2.90 -7.75 -22.02
CA GLU A 104 2.49 -7.13 -23.30
C GLU A 104 1.77 -5.78 -23.12
N ILE A 105 1.85 -5.16 -21.92
CA ILE A 105 1.27 -3.83 -21.68
C ILE A 105 1.84 -2.79 -22.64
N SER A 106 0.99 -1.87 -23.13
CA SER A 106 1.39 -0.86 -24.13
C SER A 106 2.55 0.05 -23.66
N LEU A 107 2.63 0.32 -22.35
CA LEU A 107 3.64 1.14 -21.68
C LEU A 107 4.97 0.41 -21.38
N LYS A 108 5.11 -0.86 -21.79
CA LYS A 108 6.25 -1.74 -21.50
C LYS A 108 7.61 -1.07 -21.75
N ASN A 109 7.79 -0.46 -22.91
CA ASN A 109 9.08 0.13 -23.29
C ASN A 109 9.42 1.37 -22.45
N GLU A 110 8.43 2.19 -22.13
CA GLU A 110 8.59 3.37 -21.28
C GLU A 110 8.95 2.95 -19.84
N ILE A 111 8.26 1.96 -19.29
CA ILE A 111 8.53 1.41 -17.97
C ILE A 111 9.94 0.83 -17.90
N ARG A 112 10.35 -0.01 -18.86
CA ARG A 112 11.69 -0.61 -18.89
C ARG A 112 12.78 0.44 -19.00
N LEU A 113 12.60 1.47 -19.82
CA LEU A 113 13.55 2.57 -19.93
C LEU A 113 13.71 3.32 -18.61
N LYS A 114 12.61 3.61 -17.93
CA LYS A 114 12.61 4.28 -16.62
C LYS A 114 13.34 3.45 -15.57
N LEU A 115 13.00 2.17 -15.44
CA LEU A 115 13.63 1.23 -14.51
C LEU A 115 15.12 1.06 -14.81
N LYS A 116 15.50 0.90 -16.09
CA LYS A 116 16.90 0.77 -16.52
C LYS A 116 17.75 1.96 -16.12
N ASN A 117 17.23 3.17 -16.26
CA ASN A 117 17.96 4.39 -15.92
C ASN A 117 18.10 4.52 -14.38
N ASN A 118 17.02 4.35 -13.66
CA ASN A 118 16.99 4.55 -12.21
C ASN A 118 17.73 3.44 -11.44
N LEU A 119 17.54 2.18 -11.82
CA LEU A 119 18.18 1.02 -11.21
C LEU A 119 19.56 0.70 -11.84
N SER A 120 20.18 1.69 -12.47
CA SER A 120 21.56 1.57 -12.96
C SER A 120 22.54 1.40 -11.79
N LYS A 121 23.66 0.70 -12.04
CA LYS A 121 24.69 0.49 -11.02
C LYS A 121 25.18 1.82 -10.47
N GLU A 122 25.45 2.79 -11.33
CA GLU A 122 25.97 4.11 -10.94
C GLU A 122 25.02 4.84 -9.97
N ASN A 123 23.72 4.89 -10.28
CA ASN A 123 22.75 5.57 -9.43
C ASN A 123 22.60 4.87 -8.08
N LEU A 124 22.55 3.53 -8.06
CA LEU A 124 22.42 2.77 -6.84
C LEU A 124 23.68 2.80 -5.96
N GLU A 125 24.88 2.94 -6.54
CA GLU A 125 26.11 3.18 -5.77
C GLU A 125 26.09 4.56 -5.09
N LYS A 126 25.57 5.60 -5.74
CA LYS A 126 25.37 6.93 -5.12
C LYS A 126 24.35 6.87 -4.00
N GLU A 127 23.21 6.20 -4.24
CA GLU A 127 22.17 5.95 -3.24
C GLU A 127 22.74 5.22 -2.01
N TYR A 128 23.45 4.12 -2.22
CA TYR A 128 24.11 3.37 -1.17
C TYR A 128 25.10 4.24 -0.37
N SER A 129 25.91 5.04 -1.05
CA SER A 129 26.87 5.95 -0.41
C SER A 129 26.18 7.00 0.46
N PHE A 130 25.02 7.51 0.03
CA PHE A 130 24.20 8.39 0.86
C PHE A 130 23.75 7.68 2.14
N PHE A 131 23.17 6.49 2.00
CA PHE A 131 22.72 5.72 3.16
C PHE A 131 23.83 5.34 4.12
N GLN A 132 25.09 5.20 3.70
CA GLN A 132 26.21 4.91 4.59
C GLN A 132 26.54 6.04 5.59
N ASN A 133 26.05 7.27 5.37
CA ASN A 133 26.30 8.37 6.29
C ASN A 133 25.52 8.20 7.60
N GLU A 134 26.15 8.59 8.71
CA GLU A 134 25.56 8.52 10.06
C GLU A 134 24.24 9.30 10.18
N PHE A 135 24.16 10.48 9.55
CA PHE A 135 22.93 11.28 9.57
C PHE A 135 21.77 10.65 8.78
N ALA A 136 22.06 9.72 7.85
CA ALA A 136 21.06 8.98 7.08
C ALA A 136 20.60 7.67 7.76
N LYS A 137 21.10 7.35 8.97
CA LYS A 137 20.74 6.11 9.67
C LYS A 137 19.25 5.92 9.91
N GLY A 138 18.51 7.01 10.13
CA GLY A 138 17.06 6.96 10.36
C GLY A 138 16.24 7.44 9.17
N PHE A 139 16.88 7.76 8.03
CA PHE A 139 16.18 8.19 6.83
C PHE A 139 15.26 7.08 6.33
N GLU A 140 13.97 7.40 6.15
CA GLU A 140 12.92 6.49 5.64
C GLU A 140 12.61 5.25 6.51
N ARG A 141 13.08 5.23 7.75
CA ARG A 141 12.85 4.12 8.69
C ARG A 141 11.41 4.15 9.25
N THR A 142 10.63 3.07 9.21
CA THR A 142 10.92 1.75 8.64
C THR A 142 10.17 1.52 7.33
N TYR A 143 9.22 2.39 7.00
CA TYR A 143 8.30 2.27 5.88
C TYR A 143 9.02 2.21 4.53
N GLY A 144 9.86 3.19 4.24
CA GLY A 144 10.60 3.22 2.98
C GLY A 144 11.56 2.04 2.84
N TRP A 145 12.17 1.59 3.96
CA TRP A 145 13.02 0.40 3.97
C TRP A 145 12.22 -0.86 3.61
N ALA A 146 11.03 -1.01 4.18
CA ALA A 146 10.17 -2.15 3.91
C ALA A 146 9.75 -2.21 2.43
N TRP A 147 9.41 -1.06 1.84
CA TRP A 147 9.10 -0.99 0.41
C TRP A 147 10.30 -1.29 -0.49
N LEU A 148 11.52 -0.87 -0.11
CA LEU A 148 12.72 -1.23 -0.87
C LEU A 148 12.99 -2.73 -0.85
N LEU A 149 12.85 -3.37 0.32
CA LEU A 149 12.95 -4.82 0.46
C LEU A 149 11.87 -5.53 -0.37
N LYS A 150 10.65 -5.00 -0.38
CA LYS A 150 9.55 -5.51 -1.22
C LYS A 150 9.84 -5.36 -2.72
N LEU A 151 10.37 -4.22 -3.16
CA LEU A 151 10.83 -4.05 -4.55
C LEU A 151 11.90 -5.10 -4.92
N TYR A 152 12.85 -5.33 -4.04
CA TYR A 152 13.90 -6.32 -4.29
C TYR A 152 13.33 -7.74 -4.40
N SER A 153 12.39 -8.13 -3.53
CA SER A 153 11.76 -9.45 -3.61
C SER A 153 11.01 -9.65 -4.93
N GLU A 154 10.33 -8.61 -5.42
CA GLU A 154 9.63 -8.67 -6.72
C GLU A 154 10.61 -8.85 -7.88
N LEU A 155 11.76 -8.17 -7.87
CA LEU A 155 12.83 -8.34 -8.86
C LEU A 155 13.47 -9.73 -8.79
N LYS A 156 13.67 -10.28 -7.59
CA LYS A 156 14.28 -11.60 -7.38
C LYS A 156 13.39 -12.74 -7.88
N SER A 157 12.09 -12.63 -7.72
CA SER A 157 11.11 -13.62 -8.18
C SER A 157 10.73 -13.47 -9.66
N TRP A 158 11.41 -12.59 -10.39
CA TRP A 158 11.15 -12.35 -11.80
C TRP A 158 12.24 -12.96 -12.68
N ASP A 159 11.86 -13.96 -13.49
CA ASP A 159 12.76 -14.58 -14.49
C ASP A 159 12.83 -13.68 -15.75
N ASP A 160 13.62 -12.61 -15.63
CA ASP A 160 13.82 -11.59 -16.66
C ASP A 160 15.26 -11.07 -16.56
N GLU A 161 15.96 -10.95 -17.70
CA GLU A 161 17.38 -10.53 -17.74
C GLU A 161 17.61 -9.14 -17.10
N ASP A 162 16.72 -8.18 -17.38
CA ASP A 162 16.79 -6.85 -16.78
C ASP A 162 16.48 -6.93 -15.28
N GLY A 163 15.46 -7.70 -14.88
CA GLY A 163 15.07 -7.91 -13.48
C GLY A 163 16.22 -8.48 -12.66
N ILE A 164 16.90 -9.50 -13.16
CA ILE A 164 18.10 -10.10 -12.53
C ILE A 164 19.22 -9.06 -12.37
N LYS A 165 19.47 -8.24 -13.41
CA LYS A 165 20.48 -7.19 -13.38
C LYS A 165 20.14 -6.10 -12.36
N TRP A 166 18.89 -5.64 -12.33
CA TRP A 166 18.44 -4.61 -11.40
C TRP A 166 18.46 -5.11 -9.95
N ALA A 167 18.06 -6.36 -9.70
CA ALA A 167 18.21 -6.99 -8.38
C ALA A 167 19.67 -7.01 -7.93
N LYS A 168 20.61 -7.41 -8.81
CA LYS A 168 22.03 -7.41 -8.51
C LYS A 168 22.55 -6.02 -8.12
N ASN A 169 22.14 -4.99 -8.85
CA ASN A 169 22.55 -3.62 -8.57
C ASN A 169 21.99 -3.11 -7.22
N LEU A 170 20.74 -3.47 -6.89
CA LEU A 170 20.03 -3.03 -5.68
C LEU A 170 20.54 -3.74 -4.41
N LYS A 171 21.09 -4.95 -4.53
CA LYS A 171 21.46 -5.81 -3.41
C LYS A 171 22.29 -5.14 -2.30
N PRO A 172 23.35 -4.35 -2.59
CA PRO A 172 24.13 -3.71 -1.53
C PRO A 172 23.30 -2.81 -0.61
N LEU A 173 22.34 -2.05 -1.16
CA LEU A 173 21.46 -1.20 -0.37
C LEU A 173 20.45 -2.04 0.43
N VAL A 174 19.93 -3.11 -0.15
CA VAL A 174 19.05 -4.08 0.52
C VAL A 174 19.74 -4.70 1.74
N ASP A 175 20.96 -5.18 1.58
CA ASP A 175 21.75 -5.78 2.68
C ASP A 175 21.99 -4.78 3.81
N LEU A 176 22.33 -3.53 3.48
CA LEU A 176 22.49 -2.45 4.44
C LEU A 176 21.21 -2.18 5.24
N LEU A 177 20.05 -2.13 4.57
CA LEU A 177 18.77 -1.84 5.23
C LEU A 177 18.26 -3.03 6.05
N SER A 178 18.52 -4.27 5.63
CA SER A 178 18.27 -5.46 6.45
C SER A 178 19.05 -5.40 7.77
N ILE A 179 20.37 -5.14 7.71
CA ILE A 179 21.23 -5.01 8.89
C ILE A 179 20.77 -3.87 9.79
N ARG A 180 20.40 -2.72 9.22
CA ARG A 180 19.90 -1.58 9.97
C ARG A 180 18.57 -1.84 10.64
N THR A 181 17.70 -2.61 10.01
CA THR A 181 16.42 -3.03 10.62
C THR A 181 16.68 -3.91 11.83
N GLN A 182 17.58 -4.89 11.72
CA GLN A 182 17.97 -5.75 12.85
C GLN A 182 18.49 -4.92 14.03
N SER A 183 19.45 -4.02 13.76
CA SER A 183 20.01 -3.13 14.80
C SER A 183 18.99 -2.17 15.39
N PHE A 184 18.03 -1.70 14.60
CA PHE A 184 16.95 -0.86 15.10
C PHE A 184 16.04 -1.61 16.07
N LEU A 185 15.65 -2.85 15.73
CA LEU A 185 14.79 -3.68 16.57
C LEU A 185 15.45 -4.05 17.91
N GLU A 186 16.77 -4.21 17.95
CA GLU A 186 17.53 -4.44 19.19
C GLU A 186 17.42 -3.27 20.18
N ASN A 187 17.25 -2.05 19.67
CA ASN A 187 17.18 -0.83 20.46
C ASN A 187 15.76 -0.30 20.66
N LEU A 188 14.74 -0.96 20.10
CA LEU A 188 13.35 -0.53 20.20
C LEU A 188 12.68 -1.23 21.39
N SER A 189 12.32 -0.45 22.42
CA SER A 189 11.73 -0.98 23.67
C SER A 189 10.22 -1.30 23.57
N SER A 190 9.54 -0.85 22.51
CA SER A 190 8.12 -1.11 22.27
C SER A 190 7.80 -0.87 20.79
N PRO A 191 6.76 -1.52 20.23
CA PRO A 191 6.37 -1.29 18.84
C PRO A 191 5.79 0.11 18.62
N LEU A 192 5.97 0.62 17.41
CA LEU A 192 5.34 1.85 16.95
C LEU A 192 4.00 1.47 16.30
N ARG A 193 2.89 2.06 16.77
CA ARG A 193 1.51 1.67 16.39
C ARG A 193 0.66 2.81 15.77
N PRO A 194 1.22 3.86 15.13
CA PRO A 194 0.39 4.87 14.47
C PRO A 194 -0.22 4.32 13.18
N GLY A 195 -1.31 4.94 12.70
CA GLY A 195 -1.88 4.67 11.37
C GLY A 195 -1.10 5.28 10.21
N THR A 196 0.21 5.51 10.38
CA THR A 196 1.09 6.22 9.45
C THR A 196 2.43 5.51 9.25
N HIS A 197 3.36 6.12 8.50
CA HIS A 197 4.66 5.54 8.08
C HIS A 197 5.49 4.87 9.18
N ALA A 198 5.35 5.29 10.44
CA ALA A 198 6.15 4.69 11.52
C ALA A 198 5.61 3.34 12.01
N ASN A 199 4.50 2.81 11.47
CA ASN A 199 3.89 1.56 11.93
C ASN A 199 4.83 0.37 11.77
N SER A 200 5.17 -0.27 12.92
CA SER A 200 6.09 -1.42 12.94
C SER A 200 5.49 -2.63 12.26
N ALA A 201 4.23 -2.97 12.57
CA ALA A 201 3.57 -4.16 12.07
C ALA A 201 3.43 -4.12 10.54
N PHE A 202 3.00 -2.99 9.97
CA PHE A 202 2.95 -2.81 8.52
C PHE A 202 4.31 -3.06 7.86
N SER A 203 5.37 -2.45 8.41
CA SER A 203 6.72 -2.63 7.87
C SER A 203 7.19 -4.08 7.97
N PHE A 204 6.86 -4.76 9.07
CA PHE A 204 7.21 -6.17 9.25
C PHE A 204 6.47 -7.08 8.26
N SER A 205 5.19 -6.80 7.98
CA SER A 205 4.41 -7.56 7.00
C SER A 205 5.08 -7.55 5.62
N LEU A 206 5.51 -6.37 5.12
CA LEU A 206 6.25 -6.26 3.85
C LEU A 206 7.64 -6.92 3.91
N MET A 207 8.34 -6.79 5.05
CA MET A 207 9.65 -7.43 5.24
C MET A 207 9.55 -8.94 5.30
N LEU A 208 8.47 -9.50 5.85
CA LEU A 208 8.22 -10.94 5.85
C LEU A 208 7.98 -11.48 4.43
N ASP A 209 7.34 -10.72 3.55
CA ASP A 209 7.23 -11.09 2.14
C ASP A 209 8.62 -11.16 1.46
N TYR A 210 9.49 -10.17 1.73
CA TYR A 210 10.86 -10.19 1.26
C TYR A 210 11.64 -11.39 1.81
N ILE A 211 11.54 -11.65 3.11
CA ILE A 211 12.23 -12.76 3.78
C ILE A 211 11.83 -14.12 3.17
N ASN A 212 10.55 -14.31 2.93
CA ASN A 212 10.02 -15.55 2.35
C ASN A 212 10.57 -15.80 0.94
N GLU A 213 10.84 -14.73 0.18
CA GLU A 213 11.38 -14.84 -1.19
C GLU A 213 12.91 -15.08 -1.19
N VAL A 214 13.65 -14.43 -0.30
CA VAL A 214 15.13 -14.41 -0.38
C VAL A 214 15.84 -15.25 0.69
N GLY A 215 15.13 -15.66 1.74
CA GLY A 215 15.70 -16.48 2.82
C GLY A 215 16.59 -15.69 3.80
N ASP A 216 16.27 -14.42 4.13
CA ASP A 216 17.01 -13.64 5.13
C ASP A 216 16.64 -14.09 6.56
N GLU A 217 17.20 -15.22 6.98
CA GLU A 217 16.88 -15.84 8.27
C GLU A 217 17.28 -14.97 9.48
N LYS A 218 18.30 -14.09 9.36
CA LYS A 218 18.67 -13.20 10.46
C LYS A 218 17.60 -12.15 10.71
N LEU A 219 17.12 -11.50 9.65
CA LEU A 219 16.03 -10.53 9.75
C LEU A 219 14.74 -11.21 10.19
N LYS A 220 14.44 -12.41 9.68
CA LYS A 220 13.27 -13.22 10.07
C LYS A 220 13.24 -13.47 11.57
N ASN A 221 14.35 -13.96 12.12
CA ASN A 221 14.46 -14.26 13.54
C ASN A 221 14.22 -13.00 14.39
N LYS A 222 14.80 -11.86 14.00
CA LYS A 222 14.60 -10.59 14.72
C LYS A 222 13.15 -10.08 14.66
N ILE A 223 12.51 -10.15 13.49
CA ILE A 223 11.10 -9.74 13.37
C ILE A 223 10.19 -10.68 14.17
N ASN A 224 10.42 -11.99 14.08
CA ASN A 224 9.62 -12.97 14.83
C ASN A 224 9.79 -12.78 16.34
N GLU A 225 11.04 -12.67 16.83
CA GLU A 225 11.35 -12.42 18.25
C GLU A 225 10.62 -11.16 18.76
N PHE A 226 10.74 -10.06 18.02
CA PHE A 226 10.11 -8.80 18.38
C PHE A 226 8.57 -8.91 18.38
N SER A 227 8.00 -9.50 17.34
CA SER A 227 6.55 -9.63 17.18
C SER A 227 5.96 -10.57 18.25
N LEU A 228 6.58 -11.70 18.52
CA LEU A 228 6.12 -12.61 19.56
C LEU A 228 6.23 -11.98 20.97
N LYS A 229 7.27 -11.20 21.21
CA LYS A 229 7.45 -10.49 22.47
C LYS A 229 6.36 -9.45 22.74
N TYR A 230 5.95 -8.69 21.70
CA TYR A 230 5.12 -7.51 21.90
C TYR A 230 3.68 -7.65 21.39
N PHE A 231 3.41 -8.50 20.38
CA PHE A 231 2.08 -8.64 19.80
C PHE A 231 1.34 -9.89 20.29
N LEU A 232 2.06 -10.94 20.69
CA LEU A 232 1.41 -12.22 21.06
C LEU A 232 0.41 -12.08 22.22
N ASN A 233 0.69 -11.19 23.17
CA ASN A 233 -0.14 -10.96 24.34
C ASN A 233 -1.13 -9.80 24.21
N ASP A 234 -1.17 -9.15 23.04
CA ASP A 234 -2.13 -8.07 22.79
C ASP A 234 -3.54 -8.63 22.64
N ILE A 235 -4.49 -7.95 23.29
CA ILE A 235 -5.90 -8.30 23.34
C ILE A 235 -6.75 -7.05 23.16
N ASP A 236 -8.01 -7.20 22.72
CA ASP A 236 -9.01 -6.14 22.62
C ASP A 236 -8.50 -4.88 21.92
N CYS A 237 -7.88 -5.05 20.73
CA CYS A 237 -7.36 -3.91 19.95
C CYS A 237 -8.46 -2.85 19.77
N PRO A 238 -8.17 -1.56 20.07
CA PRO A 238 -9.18 -0.50 20.06
C PRO A 238 -9.51 -0.03 18.64
N VAL A 239 -10.11 -0.89 17.82
CA VAL A 239 -10.51 -0.58 16.43
C VAL A 239 -11.54 0.54 16.36
N ASP A 240 -12.26 0.81 17.42
CA ASP A 240 -13.23 1.89 17.57
C ASP A 240 -12.57 3.29 17.63
N TYR A 241 -11.27 3.36 17.89
CA TYR A 241 -10.46 4.60 17.73
C TYR A 241 -9.94 4.81 16.30
N GLU A 242 -10.11 3.85 15.42
CA GLU A 242 -9.70 3.96 14.02
C GLU A 242 -10.85 4.42 13.10
N PRO A 243 -10.56 5.28 12.13
CA PRO A 243 -9.26 5.91 11.87
C PRO A 243 -9.06 7.19 12.66
N SER A 244 -7.79 7.55 12.94
CA SER A 244 -7.41 8.95 13.14
C SER A 244 -7.58 9.73 11.81
N GLY A 245 -7.78 11.04 11.88
CA GLY A 245 -8.22 11.86 10.73
C GLY A 245 -7.35 11.82 9.48
N THR A 246 -6.08 11.37 9.58
CA THR A 246 -5.12 11.31 8.48
C THR A 246 -4.40 9.97 8.39
N ASP A 247 -4.98 8.91 8.95
CA ASP A 247 -4.43 7.57 8.85
C ASP A 247 -4.56 7.02 7.42
N PHE A 248 -3.52 6.33 6.95
CA PHE A 248 -3.55 5.53 5.73
C PHE A 248 -3.31 4.04 6.01
N LEU A 249 -3.08 3.69 7.26
CA LEU A 249 -2.98 2.33 7.76
C LEU A 249 -3.97 2.13 8.91
N SER A 250 -4.49 0.91 9.06
CA SER A 250 -5.22 0.47 10.25
C SER A 250 -4.22 -0.22 11.18
N PRO A 251 -3.86 0.35 12.32
CA PRO A 251 -2.90 -0.26 13.25
C PRO A 251 -3.29 -1.68 13.68
N CYS A 252 -4.54 -1.88 14.07
CA CYS A 252 -5.02 -3.19 14.51
C CYS A 252 -4.99 -4.24 13.37
N LEU A 253 -5.39 -3.85 12.14
CA LEU A 253 -5.36 -4.80 11.02
C LEU A 253 -3.93 -5.07 10.53
N ALA A 254 -3.02 -4.09 10.59
CA ALA A 254 -1.60 -4.29 10.28
C ALA A 254 -0.95 -5.31 11.23
N GLU A 255 -1.27 -5.23 12.52
CA GLU A 255 -0.80 -6.19 13.51
C GLU A 255 -1.38 -7.58 13.26
N ALA A 256 -2.69 -7.68 12.98
CA ALA A 256 -3.34 -8.95 12.66
C ALA A 256 -2.75 -9.59 11.39
N GLU A 257 -2.47 -8.81 10.35
CA GLU A 257 -1.80 -9.29 9.13
C GLU A 257 -0.40 -9.84 9.44
N THR A 258 0.41 -9.09 10.19
CA THR A 258 1.75 -9.53 10.58
C THR A 258 1.72 -10.83 11.37
N MET A 259 0.83 -10.94 12.36
CA MET A 259 0.68 -12.16 13.17
C MET A 259 0.16 -13.34 12.35
N SER A 260 -0.65 -13.12 11.31
CA SER A 260 -1.08 -14.18 10.39
C SER A 260 0.06 -14.78 9.54
N LYS A 261 1.16 -14.03 9.37
CA LYS A 261 2.37 -14.50 8.67
C LYS A 261 3.37 -15.20 9.59
N ILE A 262 3.26 -15.01 10.90
CA ILE A 262 4.19 -15.53 11.91
C ILE A 262 3.64 -16.78 12.59
N LEU A 263 2.36 -16.76 12.99
CA LEU A 263 1.71 -17.86 13.66
C LEU A 263 1.16 -18.88 12.67
N ASN A 264 1.11 -20.17 13.08
CA ASN A 264 0.35 -21.13 12.31
C ASN A 264 -1.16 -20.84 12.41
N ASN A 265 -1.96 -21.39 11.48
CA ASN A 265 -3.40 -21.09 11.39
C ASN A 265 -4.14 -21.28 12.70
N LYS A 266 -3.88 -22.36 13.44
CA LYS A 266 -4.55 -22.65 14.74
C LYS A 266 -4.19 -21.62 15.80
N GLU A 267 -2.92 -21.31 15.93
CA GLU A 267 -2.42 -20.29 16.87
C GLU A 267 -2.97 -18.90 16.51
N PHE A 268 -2.91 -18.54 15.22
CA PHE A 268 -3.44 -17.28 14.71
C PHE A 268 -4.94 -17.14 15.02
N ASN A 269 -5.75 -18.15 14.73
CA ASN A 269 -7.20 -18.09 14.99
C ASN A 269 -7.52 -17.94 16.47
N ASN A 270 -6.75 -18.58 17.36
CA ASN A 270 -6.92 -18.44 18.81
C ASN A 270 -6.51 -17.05 19.31
N TRP A 271 -5.43 -16.50 18.78
CA TRP A 271 -4.97 -15.15 19.07
C TRP A 271 -5.94 -14.09 18.52
N LEU A 272 -6.37 -14.20 17.27
CA LEU A 272 -7.27 -13.26 16.60
C LEU A 272 -8.61 -13.09 17.35
N LYS A 273 -9.15 -14.18 17.92
CA LYS A 273 -10.40 -14.15 18.72
C LYS A 273 -10.28 -13.28 19.98
N LYS A 274 -9.08 -13.11 20.52
CA LYS A 274 -8.82 -12.27 21.69
C LYS A 274 -8.41 -10.85 21.28
N PHE A 275 -7.77 -10.71 20.13
CA PHE A 275 -7.19 -9.47 19.65
C PHE A 275 -8.20 -8.56 18.96
N LEU A 276 -8.97 -9.07 17.99
CA LEU A 276 -9.97 -8.28 17.28
C LEU A 276 -11.38 -8.54 17.81
N PRO A 277 -12.20 -7.48 17.98
CA PRO A 277 -13.63 -7.65 18.22
C PRO A 277 -14.28 -8.44 17.08
N LYS A 278 -15.42 -9.06 17.37
CA LYS A 278 -16.21 -9.74 16.34
C LYS A 278 -16.67 -8.74 15.28
N PRO A 279 -16.65 -9.10 13.97
CA PRO A 279 -17.07 -8.20 12.90
C PRO A 279 -18.51 -7.65 13.05
N GLU A 280 -19.39 -8.40 13.71
CA GLU A 280 -20.79 -8.02 13.95
C GLU A 280 -20.95 -7.11 15.19
N SER A 281 -19.89 -6.89 15.97
CA SER A 281 -19.95 -6.06 17.17
C SER A 281 -19.94 -4.57 16.87
N GLU A 282 -20.55 -3.77 17.74
CA GLU A 282 -20.53 -2.31 17.66
C GLU A 282 -19.10 -1.75 17.62
N LYS A 283 -18.17 -2.33 18.37
CA LYS A 283 -16.75 -1.95 18.35
C LYS A 283 -16.10 -2.06 16.98
N PHE A 284 -16.55 -3.00 16.14
CA PHE A 284 -15.98 -3.18 14.78
C PHE A 284 -16.64 -2.27 13.73
N SER A 285 -17.67 -1.52 14.09
CA SER A 285 -18.46 -0.67 13.16
C SER A 285 -17.61 0.33 12.39
N SER A 286 -16.54 0.87 12.99
CA SER A 286 -15.59 1.78 12.35
C SER A 286 -14.81 1.16 11.18
N ILE A 287 -14.70 -0.19 11.16
CA ILE A 287 -14.01 -0.94 10.11
C ILE A 287 -14.96 -1.42 9.02
N VAL A 288 -16.24 -1.67 9.36
CA VAL A 288 -17.22 -2.28 8.43
C VAL A 288 -17.43 -1.43 7.18
N ASN A 289 -17.47 -0.12 7.33
CA ASN A 289 -17.70 0.80 6.22
C ASN A 289 -16.42 1.57 5.85
N PRO A 290 -16.20 1.84 4.55
CA PRO A 290 -15.15 2.75 4.13
C PRO A 290 -15.28 4.12 4.80
N PRO A 291 -14.18 4.76 5.24
CA PRO A 291 -14.22 6.08 5.83
C PRO A 291 -14.73 7.13 4.84
N ILE A 292 -15.37 8.18 5.36
CA ILE A 292 -15.82 9.31 4.54
C ILE A 292 -14.63 10.23 4.30
N VAL A 293 -14.34 10.53 3.02
CA VAL A 293 -13.30 11.46 2.59
C VAL A 293 -13.96 12.74 2.11
N LEU A 294 -13.91 13.79 2.94
CA LEU A 294 -14.58 15.06 2.63
C LEU A 294 -13.79 15.92 1.62
N ASP A 295 -12.47 15.85 1.67
CA ASP A 295 -11.57 16.52 0.71
C ASP A 295 -10.49 15.55 0.23
N PRO A 296 -10.71 14.87 -0.90
CA PRO A 296 -9.73 13.93 -1.45
C PRO A 296 -8.44 14.61 -1.93
N LYS A 297 -8.45 15.93 -2.19
CA LYS A 297 -7.30 16.69 -2.67
C LYS A 297 -6.39 17.19 -1.57
N ASP A 298 -6.88 17.28 -0.33
CA ASP A 298 -6.02 17.55 0.82
C ASP A 298 -5.07 16.36 1.05
N PRO A 299 -3.74 16.57 1.04
CA PRO A 299 -2.78 15.47 1.15
C PRO A 299 -2.91 14.64 2.43
N GLY A 300 -3.39 15.24 3.54
CA GLY A 300 -3.62 14.53 4.80
C GLY A 300 -4.96 13.80 4.81
N ILE A 301 -6.07 14.46 4.46
CA ILE A 301 -7.42 13.85 4.43
C ILE A 301 -7.48 12.75 3.37
N GLY A 302 -6.83 12.97 2.22
CA GLY A 302 -6.71 11.99 1.13
C GLY A 302 -6.02 10.69 1.54
N HIS A 303 -5.26 10.66 2.65
CA HIS A 303 -4.70 9.44 3.24
C HIS A 303 -5.76 8.38 3.56
N LEU A 304 -6.99 8.79 3.89
CA LEU A 304 -8.09 7.85 4.15
C LEU A 304 -8.45 6.99 2.93
N ILE A 305 -8.11 7.40 1.71
CA ILE A 305 -8.25 6.57 0.50
C ILE A 305 -7.27 5.40 0.55
N GLY A 306 -6.03 5.65 0.95
CA GLY A 306 -5.02 4.61 1.16
C GLY A 306 -5.42 3.65 2.28
N LEU A 307 -6.04 4.16 3.35
CA LEU A 307 -6.59 3.33 4.42
C LEU A 307 -7.64 2.34 3.90
N MET A 308 -8.47 2.72 2.92
CA MET A 308 -9.42 1.79 2.30
C MET A 308 -8.69 0.61 1.66
N PHE A 309 -7.65 0.86 0.87
CA PHE A 309 -6.85 -0.21 0.28
C PHE A 309 -6.14 -1.06 1.33
N HIS A 310 -5.55 -0.43 2.35
CA HIS A 310 -4.90 -1.14 3.44
C HIS A 310 -5.87 -2.08 4.17
N ARG A 311 -7.06 -1.59 4.55
CA ARG A 311 -8.10 -2.40 5.17
C ARG A 311 -8.56 -3.54 4.27
N ALA A 312 -8.66 -3.30 2.95
CA ALA A 312 -9.09 -4.30 2.00
C ALA A 312 -8.13 -5.50 1.94
N TRP A 313 -6.82 -5.27 1.72
CA TRP A 313 -5.90 -6.40 1.63
C TRP A 313 -5.66 -7.09 2.96
N THR A 314 -5.62 -6.36 4.09
CA THR A 314 -5.42 -6.96 5.41
C THR A 314 -6.60 -7.84 5.80
N LEU A 315 -7.85 -7.37 5.59
CA LEU A 315 -9.05 -8.16 5.86
C LEU A 315 -9.14 -9.40 4.95
N ASN A 316 -8.75 -9.28 3.68
CA ASN A 316 -8.70 -10.42 2.76
C ASN A 316 -7.68 -11.47 3.23
N LYS A 317 -6.50 -11.02 3.69
CA LYS A 317 -5.46 -11.91 4.26
C LYS A 317 -5.92 -12.58 5.55
N ILE A 318 -6.51 -11.83 6.47
CA ILE A 318 -7.09 -12.38 7.69
C ILE A 318 -8.14 -13.44 7.34
N ALA A 319 -9.03 -13.15 6.37
CA ALA A 319 -10.04 -14.10 5.89
C ALA A 319 -9.41 -15.39 5.33
N ALA A 320 -8.30 -15.29 4.59
CA ALA A 320 -7.59 -16.45 4.06
C ALA A 320 -7.03 -17.34 5.17
N SER A 321 -6.62 -16.75 6.31
CA SER A 321 -6.01 -17.44 7.46
C SER A 321 -7.04 -17.98 8.47
N ILE A 322 -8.33 -17.73 8.29
CA ILE A 322 -9.39 -18.28 9.16
C ILE A 322 -9.70 -19.72 8.80
N ASP A 323 -9.70 -20.62 9.78
CA ASP A 323 -10.09 -22.01 9.62
C ASP A 323 -11.51 -22.27 10.19
N GLY A 324 -12.32 -23.03 9.44
CA GLY A 324 -13.57 -23.63 9.95
C GLY A 324 -14.78 -22.68 10.03
N ASP A 325 -14.59 -21.37 10.01
CA ASP A 325 -15.65 -20.36 10.14
C ASP A 325 -15.94 -19.67 8.80
N ARG A 326 -16.81 -20.29 8.00
CA ARG A 326 -17.15 -19.81 6.66
C ARG A 326 -17.87 -18.45 6.67
N GLU A 327 -18.76 -18.24 7.66
CA GLU A 327 -19.54 -17.01 7.76
C GLU A 327 -18.63 -15.82 8.08
N LYS A 328 -17.78 -15.96 9.09
CA LYS A 328 -16.78 -14.95 9.44
C LYS A 328 -15.81 -14.65 8.29
N LYS A 329 -15.34 -15.69 7.60
CA LYS A 329 -14.50 -15.55 6.41
C LYS A 329 -15.18 -14.74 5.31
N TYR A 330 -16.46 -15.05 5.03
CA TYR A 330 -17.25 -14.33 4.05
C TYR A 330 -17.44 -12.86 4.44
N LEU A 331 -17.75 -12.59 5.71
CA LEU A 331 -17.97 -11.22 6.21
C LEU A 331 -16.70 -10.35 6.06
N TYR A 332 -15.52 -10.86 6.42
CA TYR A 332 -14.26 -10.14 6.21
C TYR A 332 -13.99 -9.88 4.71
N LYS A 333 -14.26 -10.83 3.84
CA LYS A 333 -14.12 -10.65 2.37
C LYS A 333 -15.10 -9.61 1.82
N ASP A 334 -16.33 -9.60 2.29
CA ASP A 334 -17.34 -8.61 1.88
C ASP A 334 -16.91 -7.19 2.30
N ILE A 335 -16.45 -7.02 3.53
CA ILE A 335 -15.91 -5.74 4.02
C ILE A 335 -14.69 -5.34 3.19
N ALA A 336 -13.75 -6.25 2.94
CA ALA A 336 -12.57 -6.01 2.12
C ALA A 336 -12.95 -5.50 0.72
N SER A 337 -13.89 -6.18 0.06
CA SER A 337 -14.37 -5.81 -1.28
C SER A 337 -15.00 -4.40 -1.31
N LYS A 338 -15.81 -4.05 -0.29
CA LYS A 338 -16.40 -2.71 -0.17
C LYS A 338 -15.33 -1.62 -0.08
N HIS A 339 -14.29 -1.85 0.74
CA HIS A 339 -13.18 -0.92 0.87
C HIS A 339 -12.37 -0.78 -0.42
N ALA A 340 -12.01 -1.88 -1.08
CA ALA A 340 -11.27 -1.86 -2.35
C ALA A 340 -12.03 -1.11 -3.45
N LYS A 341 -13.32 -1.40 -3.63
CA LYS A 341 -14.17 -0.74 -4.63
C LYS A 341 -14.25 0.76 -4.37
N LYS A 342 -14.58 1.16 -3.11
CA LYS A 342 -14.69 2.58 -2.76
C LYS A 342 -13.36 3.33 -2.92
N GLY A 343 -12.24 2.73 -2.49
CA GLY A 343 -10.91 3.32 -2.66
C GLY A 343 -10.59 3.56 -4.13
N TYR A 344 -10.85 2.58 -5.01
CA TYR A 344 -10.63 2.70 -6.44
C TYR A 344 -11.52 3.78 -7.09
N ASP A 345 -12.78 3.87 -6.70
CA ASP A 345 -13.74 4.84 -7.26
C ASP A 345 -13.31 6.29 -7.04
N ILE A 346 -12.68 6.59 -5.90
CA ILE A 346 -12.36 7.98 -5.51
C ILE A 346 -10.87 8.35 -5.60
N MET A 347 -9.97 7.38 -5.85
CA MET A 347 -8.52 7.67 -5.84
C MET A 347 -8.10 8.66 -6.93
N PHE A 348 -8.78 8.68 -8.07
CA PHE A 348 -8.47 9.58 -9.18
C PHE A 348 -8.96 11.03 -8.97
N ASP A 349 -9.72 11.27 -7.90
CA ASP A 349 -10.13 12.63 -7.51
C ASP A 349 -9.10 13.29 -6.58
N SER A 350 -8.05 12.56 -6.14
CA SER A 350 -7.09 13.01 -5.13
C SER A 350 -6.00 13.95 -5.67
N GLY A 351 -5.90 14.10 -7.01
CA GLY A 351 -4.85 14.86 -7.64
C GLY A 351 -3.45 14.36 -7.30
N TYR A 352 -2.42 15.11 -7.65
CA TYR A 352 -1.03 14.68 -7.47
C TYR A 352 -0.67 14.33 -6.01
N GLY A 353 -1.29 14.98 -5.02
CA GLY A 353 -1.08 14.71 -3.59
C GLY A 353 -1.47 13.30 -3.15
N GLY A 354 -2.41 12.66 -3.83
CA GLY A 354 -2.83 11.27 -3.61
C GLY A 354 -2.34 10.32 -4.70
N GLU A 355 -2.52 10.68 -5.97
CA GLU A 355 -2.23 9.81 -7.12
C GLU A 355 -0.81 9.25 -7.14
N HIS A 356 0.19 10.03 -6.66
CA HIS A 356 1.60 9.64 -6.68
C HIS A 356 1.92 8.38 -5.84
N TRP A 357 1.04 7.97 -4.92
CA TRP A 357 1.25 6.81 -4.04
C TRP A 357 0.05 5.85 -4.01
N LEU A 358 -1.18 6.35 -4.18
CA LEU A 358 -2.39 5.52 -4.13
C LEU A 358 -2.40 4.43 -5.20
N ALA A 359 -1.79 4.67 -6.36
CA ALA A 359 -1.64 3.66 -7.41
C ALA A 359 -0.92 2.40 -6.88
N THR A 360 0.14 2.57 -6.07
CA THR A 360 0.84 1.45 -5.45
C THR A 360 -0.06 0.68 -4.49
N PHE A 361 -0.80 1.39 -3.64
CA PHE A 361 -1.72 0.76 -2.69
C PHE A 361 -2.85 0.00 -3.40
N ALA A 362 -3.39 0.56 -4.50
CA ALA A 362 -4.37 -0.13 -5.32
C ALA A 362 -3.79 -1.40 -5.96
N VAL A 363 -2.62 -1.31 -6.61
CA VAL A 363 -1.96 -2.48 -7.22
C VAL A 363 -1.63 -3.53 -6.15
N TYR A 364 -1.08 -3.14 -5.00
CA TYR A 364 -0.78 -4.06 -3.91
C TYR A 364 -2.05 -4.76 -3.41
N CYS A 365 -3.13 -4.01 -3.18
CA CYS A 365 -4.42 -4.55 -2.76
C CYS A 365 -5.00 -5.57 -3.76
N LEU A 366 -4.93 -5.27 -5.06
CA LEU A 366 -5.50 -6.09 -6.12
C LEU A 366 -4.63 -7.28 -6.52
N THR A 367 -3.36 -7.32 -6.10
CA THR A 367 -2.40 -8.39 -6.46
C THR A 367 -1.84 -9.12 -5.25
N TYR A 368 -2.41 -8.91 -4.08
CA TYR A 368 -1.86 -9.40 -2.81
C TYR A 368 -1.77 -10.93 -2.71
N ASP A 369 -2.70 -11.64 -3.31
CA ASP A 369 -2.78 -13.11 -3.30
C ASP A 369 -2.17 -13.76 -4.58
N ASN A 370 -1.54 -12.97 -5.47
CA ASN A 370 -0.98 -13.42 -6.77
C ASN A 370 0.54 -13.31 -6.80
#